data_41a5e8a6f39a3473e0b7151f3b100317
#
_entry.id   41a5e8a6f39a3473e0b7151f3b100317
#
_cell.length_a   1.000
_cell.length_b   1.000
_cell.length_c   1.000
_cell.angle_alpha   90.00
_cell.angle_beta   90.00
_cell.angle_gamma   90.00
#
_symmetry.space_group_name_H-M   'P 1'
#
loop_
_entity.id
_entity.type
_entity.pdbx_description
1 polymer ?
#
loop_
_entity_poly.entity_id
_entity_poly.type
_entity_poly.pdbx_seq_one_letter_code
_entity_poly.pdbx_strand_id
1 'polypeptide(L)'
;MKILCVGDIHAKPQVVYAVAKLVKDYDRVIFLGDYVDDWGADPEMSADALKAIFSLADTNENIILLRGNHDFSEYYGYTKREFICSGFNIGTHNYCQQLFRDNWDRMLTCYIAYGDVDDIQSYWISHAGITSGWFKQWDEDWWANLSAKEKAKTSLCDTEALLSQVGSARGGRSLNPSPIWADEYELVASPKPFVNQIVGHTPMKTVTCHEFKNGDGTKNKIFFCDTFSTYSDGTPYGDGSCLSLDTEAGTWEKVYPLKGVE
;
A
#
# COMPACT_ATOMS: atom_id res chain seq x y z
N MET A 1 6.38 18.11 -4.78
CA MET A 1 5.04 17.48 -4.95
C MET A 1 4.51 17.09 -3.59
N LYS A 2 3.29 17.54 -3.25
CA LYS A 2 2.63 17.22 -1.98
C LYS A 2 1.75 15.97 -2.13
N ILE A 3 2.03 14.92 -1.38
CA ILE A 3 1.29 13.64 -1.43
C ILE A 3 0.64 13.32 -0.09
N LEU A 4 -0.53 12.67 -0.13
CA LEU A 4 -1.19 12.07 1.03
C LEU A 4 -1.20 10.55 0.83
N CYS A 5 -0.59 9.80 1.76
CA CYS A 5 -0.67 8.35 1.77
C CYS A 5 -1.64 7.89 2.87
N VAL A 6 -2.60 7.09 2.47
CA VAL A 6 -3.65 6.52 3.31
C VAL A 6 -3.39 5.03 3.46
N GLY A 7 -3.20 4.56 4.68
CA GLY A 7 -2.98 3.14 4.98
C GLY A 7 -4.21 2.27 4.72
N ASP A 8 -4.11 1.05 5.17
CA ASP A 8 -5.08 -0.03 4.99
C ASP A 8 -6.44 0.35 5.59
N ILE A 9 -7.46 0.50 4.76
CA ILE A 9 -8.78 0.98 5.25
C ILE A 9 -9.69 -0.12 5.76
N HIS A 10 -9.46 -1.38 5.41
CA HIS A 10 -10.14 -2.55 5.94
C HIS A 10 -11.66 -2.34 6.13
N ALA A 11 -12.41 -2.37 5.03
CA ALA A 11 -13.88 -2.24 5.04
C ALA A 11 -14.45 -0.98 5.73
N LYS A 12 -13.69 0.14 5.78
CA LYS A 12 -14.08 1.41 6.45
C LYS A 12 -14.38 2.53 5.45
N PRO A 13 -15.56 2.59 4.81
CA PRO A 13 -15.90 3.63 3.82
C PRO A 13 -15.84 5.04 4.41
N GLN A 14 -16.04 5.22 5.73
CA GLN A 14 -15.93 6.50 6.40
C GLN A 14 -14.53 7.13 6.28
N VAL A 15 -13.47 6.33 6.20
CA VAL A 15 -12.11 6.83 5.94
C VAL A 15 -12.05 7.45 4.55
N VAL A 16 -12.63 6.79 3.54
CA VAL A 16 -12.67 7.29 2.16
C VAL A 16 -13.43 8.62 2.10
N TYR A 17 -14.59 8.73 2.75
CA TYR A 17 -15.39 9.97 2.78
C TYR A 17 -14.66 11.11 3.50
N ALA A 18 -13.89 10.81 4.53
CA ALA A 18 -13.09 11.81 5.23
C ALA A 18 -11.92 12.28 4.37
N VAL A 19 -11.21 11.37 3.71
CA VAL A 19 -10.09 11.68 2.79
C VAL A 19 -10.59 12.46 1.58
N ALA A 20 -11.79 12.19 1.06
CA ALA A 20 -12.37 12.92 -0.07
C ALA A 20 -12.42 14.44 0.14
N LYS A 21 -12.55 14.90 1.39
CA LYS A 21 -12.56 16.33 1.73
C LYS A 21 -11.17 16.98 1.59
N LEU A 22 -10.11 16.18 1.60
CA LEU A 22 -8.72 16.61 1.56
C LEU A 22 -8.07 16.51 0.18
N VAL A 23 -8.71 15.81 -0.78
CA VAL A 23 -8.12 15.47 -2.09
C VAL A 23 -7.56 16.68 -2.83
N LYS A 24 -8.23 17.84 -2.73
CA LYS A 24 -7.84 19.07 -3.43
C LYS A 24 -6.59 19.76 -2.88
N ASP A 25 -6.16 19.37 -1.67
CA ASP A 25 -5.02 19.94 -0.98
C ASP A 25 -3.69 19.24 -1.33
N TYR A 26 -3.77 18.17 -2.19
CA TYR A 26 -2.66 17.32 -2.55
C TYR A 26 -2.53 17.12 -4.06
N ASP A 27 -1.28 17.06 -4.54
CA ASP A 27 -0.98 16.71 -5.92
C ASP A 27 -1.32 15.24 -6.22
N ARG A 28 -1.17 14.36 -5.22
CA ARG A 28 -1.57 12.95 -5.28
C ARG A 28 -2.10 12.49 -3.93
N VAL A 29 -3.14 11.66 -3.96
CA VAL A 29 -3.63 10.91 -2.81
C VAL A 29 -3.49 9.43 -3.14
N ILE A 30 -2.73 8.70 -2.34
CA ILE A 30 -2.33 7.32 -2.61
C ILE A 30 -2.89 6.42 -1.51
N PHE A 31 -3.79 5.52 -1.89
CA PHE A 31 -4.29 4.49 -1.00
C PHE A 31 -3.44 3.24 -1.14
N LEU A 32 -2.96 2.71 -0.02
CA LEU A 32 -1.90 1.70 0.02
C LEU A 32 -2.37 0.26 -0.15
N GLY A 33 -3.67 0.03 -0.43
CA GLY A 33 -4.26 -1.31 -0.55
C GLY A 33 -5.04 -1.75 0.68
N ASP A 34 -5.45 -3.02 0.69
CA ASP A 34 -6.26 -3.65 1.72
C ASP A 34 -7.56 -2.86 2.02
N TYR A 35 -8.41 -2.80 0.99
CA TYR A 35 -9.70 -2.07 1.06
C TYR A 35 -10.79 -2.87 1.74
N VAL A 36 -10.64 -4.18 1.76
CA VAL A 36 -11.63 -5.16 2.22
C VAL A 36 -11.16 -5.87 3.48
N ASP A 37 -12.04 -6.68 4.04
CA ASP A 37 -11.78 -7.51 5.22
C ASP A 37 -11.37 -6.72 6.47
N ASP A 38 -12.13 -6.93 7.54
CA ASP A 38 -11.79 -6.46 8.89
C ASP A 38 -12.43 -7.39 9.91
N TRP A 39 -11.94 -7.36 11.14
CA TRP A 39 -12.55 -8.08 12.23
C TRP A 39 -14.00 -7.61 12.48
N GLY A 40 -14.94 -8.54 12.30
CA GLY A 40 -16.38 -8.26 12.50
C GLY A 40 -17.05 -7.49 11.35
N ALA A 41 -16.35 -7.16 10.27
CA ALA A 41 -16.98 -6.58 9.10
C ALA A 41 -17.79 -7.65 8.33
N ASP A 42 -18.99 -7.26 7.90
CA ASP A 42 -19.75 -8.06 6.98
C ASP A 42 -19.32 -7.83 5.51
N PRO A 43 -19.69 -8.73 4.58
CA PRO A 43 -19.34 -8.59 3.17
C PRO A 43 -19.85 -7.30 2.52
N GLU A 44 -20.95 -6.74 3.00
CA GLU A 44 -21.54 -5.51 2.44
C GLU A 44 -20.66 -4.30 2.79
N MET A 45 -20.09 -4.25 4.00
CA MET A 45 -19.16 -3.18 4.42
C MET A 45 -17.93 -3.14 3.51
N SER A 46 -17.35 -4.30 3.16
CA SER A 46 -16.24 -4.40 2.22
C SER A 46 -16.62 -3.89 0.83
N ALA A 47 -17.79 -4.29 0.34
CA ALA A 47 -18.30 -3.82 -0.95
C ALA A 47 -18.55 -2.30 -0.96
N ASP A 48 -19.05 -1.74 0.14
CA ASP A 48 -19.31 -0.30 0.25
C ASP A 48 -18.00 0.50 0.32
N ALA A 49 -16.96 -0.03 0.98
CA ALA A 49 -15.64 0.58 0.96
C ALA A 49 -15.06 0.61 -0.47
N LEU A 50 -15.17 -0.50 -1.22
CA LEU A 50 -14.74 -0.56 -2.63
C LEU A 50 -15.52 0.40 -3.52
N LYS A 51 -16.85 0.46 -3.40
CA LYS A 51 -17.68 1.41 -4.16
C LYS A 51 -17.27 2.86 -3.87
N ALA A 52 -17.05 3.19 -2.59
CA ALA A 52 -16.65 4.53 -2.18
C ALA A 52 -15.30 4.91 -2.80
N ILE A 53 -14.29 4.03 -2.73
CA ILE A 53 -12.94 4.33 -3.20
C ILE A 53 -12.87 4.40 -4.73
N PHE A 54 -13.55 3.50 -5.44
CA PHE A 54 -13.59 3.53 -6.90
C PHE A 54 -14.35 4.77 -7.40
N SER A 55 -15.48 5.13 -6.78
CA SER A 55 -16.21 6.37 -7.10
C SER A 55 -15.37 7.62 -6.83
N LEU A 56 -14.57 7.64 -5.76
CA LEU A 56 -13.64 8.73 -5.48
C LEU A 56 -12.58 8.84 -6.58
N ALA A 57 -12.02 7.72 -7.01
CA ALA A 57 -11.02 7.68 -8.07
C ALA A 57 -11.59 8.00 -9.47
N ASP A 58 -12.87 7.73 -9.72
CA ASP A 58 -13.55 8.09 -10.98
C ASP A 58 -13.70 9.61 -11.14
N THR A 59 -13.79 10.32 -10.05
CA THR A 59 -14.04 11.77 -10.04
C THR A 59 -12.78 12.61 -9.77
N ASN A 60 -11.65 11.97 -9.49
CA ASN A 60 -10.41 12.66 -9.12
C ASN A 60 -9.18 11.96 -9.73
N GLU A 61 -8.59 12.54 -10.76
CA GLU A 61 -7.42 12.00 -11.48
C GLU A 61 -6.14 11.93 -10.66
N ASN A 62 -6.10 12.61 -9.51
CA ASN A 62 -4.96 12.58 -8.60
C ASN A 62 -5.02 11.44 -7.56
N ILE A 63 -6.03 10.58 -7.62
CA ILE A 63 -6.13 9.38 -6.79
C ILE A 63 -5.31 8.24 -7.43
N ILE A 64 -4.47 7.62 -6.63
CA ILE A 64 -3.71 6.41 -6.98
C ILE A 64 -4.15 5.29 -6.04
N LEU A 65 -4.50 4.14 -6.61
CA LEU A 65 -4.91 2.96 -5.85
C LEU A 65 -3.83 1.87 -5.95
N LEU A 66 -3.36 1.38 -4.83
CA LEU A 66 -2.47 0.22 -4.79
C LEU A 66 -3.27 -1.04 -4.44
N ARG A 67 -2.68 -2.20 -4.73
CA ARG A 67 -3.22 -3.53 -4.39
C ARG A 67 -2.55 -4.04 -3.13
N GLY A 68 -3.34 -4.45 -2.14
CA GLY A 68 -2.87 -5.14 -0.95
C GLY A 68 -3.09 -6.66 -1.03
N ASN A 69 -2.60 -7.41 -0.05
CA ASN A 69 -2.74 -8.86 -0.04
C ASN A 69 -4.19 -9.32 0.18
N HIS A 70 -5.00 -8.57 0.94
CA HIS A 70 -6.43 -8.85 1.07
C HIS A 70 -7.17 -8.61 -0.25
N ASP A 71 -6.81 -7.57 -1.01
CA ASP A 71 -7.41 -7.32 -2.33
C ASP A 71 -7.11 -8.45 -3.31
N PHE A 72 -5.86 -8.97 -3.33
CA PHE A 72 -5.51 -10.16 -4.12
C PHE A 72 -6.27 -11.39 -3.67
N SER A 73 -6.40 -11.60 -2.36
CA SER A 73 -7.14 -12.71 -1.78
C SER A 73 -8.59 -12.73 -2.22
N GLU A 74 -9.28 -11.59 -2.12
CA GLU A 74 -10.69 -11.46 -2.49
C GLU A 74 -10.91 -11.38 -4.00
N TYR A 75 -9.95 -10.88 -4.77
CA TYR A 75 -10.01 -10.90 -6.24
C TYR A 75 -9.95 -12.32 -6.80
N TYR A 76 -8.96 -13.12 -6.36
CA TYR A 76 -8.75 -14.47 -6.89
C TYR A 76 -9.60 -15.53 -6.20
N GLY A 77 -9.85 -15.43 -4.91
CA GLY A 77 -10.53 -16.44 -4.14
C GLY A 77 -9.87 -17.81 -4.31
N TYR A 78 -10.69 -18.85 -4.44
CA TYR A 78 -10.20 -20.22 -4.61
C TYR A 78 -9.55 -20.53 -5.97
N THR A 79 -9.56 -19.61 -6.93
CA THR A 79 -8.91 -19.80 -8.23
C THR A 79 -7.39 -19.77 -8.14
N LYS A 80 -6.84 -19.01 -7.17
CA LYS A 80 -5.40 -18.91 -6.89
C LYS A 80 -5.16 -18.92 -5.37
N ARG A 81 -5.12 -20.11 -4.82
CA ARG A 81 -5.02 -20.35 -3.38
C ARG A 81 -3.77 -19.79 -2.73
N GLU A 82 -2.71 -19.55 -3.50
CA GLU A 82 -1.46 -18.95 -3.06
C GLU A 82 -1.62 -17.48 -2.61
N PHE A 83 -2.73 -16.83 -2.98
CA PHE A 83 -3.06 -15.47 -2.54
C PHE A 83 -4.01 -15.44 -1.35
N ILE A 84 -4.61 -16.55 -0.95
CA ILE A 84 -5.54 -16.56 0.18
C ILE A 84 -4.82 -16.20 1.46
N CYS A 85 -5.29 -15.14 2.12
CA CYS A 85 -4.81 -14.68 3.42
C CYS A 85 -5.78 -15.09 4.55
N SER A 86 -5.38 -14.83 5.80
CA SER A 86 -6.16 -15.20 7.00
C SER A 86 -7.52 -14.50 7.10
N GLY A 87 -7.70 -13.37 6.41
CA GLY A 87 -8.97 -12.60 6.38
C GLY A 87 -9.94 -13.06 5.32
N PHE A 88 -9.55 -13.98 4.41
CA PHE A 88 -10.40 -14.40 3.31
C PHE A 88 -11.78 -14.88 3.76
N ASN A 89 -12.81 -14.34 3.14
CA ASN A 89 -14.20 -14.70 3.38
C ASN A 89 -14.93 -14.88 2.04
N ILE A 90 -15.50 -16.05 1.81
CA ILE A 90 -16.23 -16.34 0.57
C ILE A 90 -17.44 -15.42 0.35
N GLY A 91 -18.04 -14.93 1.40
CA GLY A 91 -19.09 -13.89 1.32
C GLY A 91 -18.53 -12.60 0.75
N THR A 92 -17.44 -12.08 1.32
CA THR A 92 -16.74 -10.89 0.82
C THR A 92 -16.30 -11.08 -0.63
N HIS A 93 -15.70 -12.22 -0.97
CA HIS A 93 -15.34 -12.56 -2.35
C HIS A 93 -16.53 -12.42 -3.31
N ASN A 94 -17.66 -13.02 -2.97
CA ASN A 94 -18.85 -13.00 -3.83
C ASN A 94 -19.42 -11.56 -4.02
N TYR A 95 -19.37 -10.73 -2.99
CA TYR A 95 -19.82 -9.33 -3.07
C TYR A 95 -18.86 -8.42 -3.82
N CYS A 96 -17.55 -8.65 -3.67
CA CYS A 96 -16.50 -7.74 -4.12
C CYS A 96 -15.87 -8.11 -5.47
N GLN A 97 -15.98 -9.39 -5.89
CA GLN A 97 -15.29 -9.91 -7.08
C GLN A 97 -15.55 -9.10 -8.35
N GLN A 98 -16.81 -8.74 -8.61
CA GLN A 98 -17.13 -7.97 -9.82
C GLN A 98 -16.57 -6.55 -9.73
N LEU A 99 -16.66 -5.91 -8.56
CA LEU A 99 -16.07 -4.57 -8.34
C LEU A 99 -14.56 -4.58 -8.58
N PHE A 100 -13.87 -5.60 -8.09
CA PHE A 100 -12.45 -5.76 -8.38
C PHE A 100 -12.17 -6.00 -9.87
N ARG A 101 -12.90 -6.90 -10.54
CA ARG A 101 -12.70 -7.18 -11.98
C ARG A 101 -12.84 -5.94 -12.84
N ASP A 102 -13.82 -5.10 -12.56
CA ASP A 102 -14.08 -3.87 -13.31
C ASP A 102 -13.02 -2.78 -13.08
N ASN A 103 -12.24 -2.91 -12.00
CA ASN A 103 -11.29 -1.87 -11.57
C ASN A 103 -9.84 -2.35 -11.44
N TRP A 104 -9.56 -3.66 -11.63
CA TRP A 104 -8.27 -4.25 -11.33
C TRP A 104 -7.11 -3.62 -12.11
N ASP A 105 -7.31 -3.35 -13.38
CA ASP A 105 -6.26 -2.84 -14.26
C ASP A 105 -5.81 -1.40 -13.94
N ARG A 106 -6.61 -0.64 -13.21
CA ARG A 106 -6.25 0.71 -12.76
C ARG A 106 -5.58 0.74 -11.38
N MET A 107 -5.57 -0.38 -10.66
CA MET A 107 -4.86 -0.53 -9.40
C MET A 107 -3.42 -0.96 -9.67
N LEU A 108 -2.46 -0.35 -8.98
CA LEU A 108 -1.04 -0.59 -9.17
C LEU A 108 -0.47 -1.50 -8.06
N THR A 109 0.63 -2.18 -8.33
CA THR A 109 1.41 -2.89 -7.30
C THR A 109 2.41 -1.95 -6.61
N CYS A 110 2.91 -0.97 -7.35
CA CYS A 110 3.80 0.05 -6.82
C CYS A 110 3.61 1.37 -7.58
N TYR A 111 3.71 2.48 -6.88
CA TYR A 111 3.77 3.81 -7.45
C TYR A 111 5.09 4.47 -7.07
N ILE A 112 5.75 5.15 -8.01
CA ILE A 112 7.00 5.84 -7.75
C ILE A 112 6.75 7.34 -7.84
N ALA A 113 6.87 8.01 -6.70
CA ALA A 113 6.89 9.45 -6.62
C ALA A 113 8.34 9.93 -6.66
N TYR A 114 8.62 10.84 -7.59
CA TYR A 114 9.94 11.46 -7.68
C TYR A 114 9.95 12.77 -6.90
N GLY A 115 11.08 13.03 -6.22
CA GLY A 115 11.51 14.38 -5.92
C GLY A 115 11.98 15.07 -7.20
N ASP A 116 13.01 15.90 -7.15
CA ASP A 116 13.59 16.51 -8.34
C ASP A 116 14.27 15.45 -9.24
N VAL A 117 14.26 15.65 -10.56
CA VAL A 117 14.43 14.64 -11.62
C VAL A 117 15.78 13.90 -11.62
N ASP A 118 16.76 14.38 -10.90
CA ASP A 118 18.14 13.82 -10.88
C ASP A 118 18.45 12.99 -9.61
N ASP A 119 17.42 12.55 -8.81
CA ASP A 119 17.74 12.25 -7.43
C ASP A 119 17.45 10.84 -6.89
N ILE A 120 18.40 10.43 -6.12
CA ILE A 120 18.50 9.47 -5.00
C ILE A 120 17.25 9.50 -4.07
N GLN A 121 16.32 10.46 -4.19
CA GLN A 121 15.16 10.68 -3.32
C GLN A 121 13.82 10.25 -3.94
N SER A 122 13.80 9.22 -4.76
CA SER A 122 12.52 8.63 -5.16
C SER A 122 11.85 7.94 -3.97
N TYR A 123 10.52 8.09 -3.90
CA TYR A 123 9.67 7.40 -2.94
C TYR A 123 8.96 6.25 -3.65
N TRP A 124 9.29 5.03 -3.27
CA TRP A 124 8.65 3.82 -3.77
C TRP A 124 7.52 3.43 -2.85
N ILE A 125 6.31 3.48 -3.36
CA ILE A 125 5.08 3.33 -2.58
C ILE A 125 4.43 2.02 -3.00
N SER A 126 4.39 1.06 -2.10
CA SER A 126 3.78 -0.25 -2.29
C SER A 126 3.03 -0.65 -1.03
N HIS A 127 2.21 -1.69 -1.11
CA HIS A 127 1.43 -2.10 0.04
C HIS A 127 2.30 -2.50 1.24
N ALA A 128 3.28 -3.40 1.05
CA ALA A 128 4.07 -3.97 2.15
C ALA A 128 5.58 -3.66 2.10
N GLY A 129 6.04 -3.00 1.03
CA GLY A 129 7.44 -2.64 0.85
C GLY A 129 8.27 -3.63 0.05
N ILE A 130 9.37 -3.14 -0.48
CA ILE A 130 10.25 -3.87 -1.39
C ILE A 130 11.54 -4.23 -0.67
N THR A 131 11.73 -5.52 -0.41
CA THR A 131 12.98 -6.02 0.13
C THR A 131 14.05 -6.12 -0.95
N SER A 132 15.30 -5.97 -0.55
CA SER A 132 16.47 -6.10 -1.43
C SER A 132 16.51 -7.45 -2.15
N GLY A 133 16.20 -8.53 -1.43
CA GLY A 133 16.20 -9.88 -1.99
C GLY A 133 15.07 -10.14 -2.99
N TRP A 134 13.88 -9.59 -2.75
CA TRP A 134 12.77 -9.69 -3.71
C TRP A 134 13.07 -8.92 -4.98
N PHE A 135 13.59 -7.69 -4.84
CA PHE A 135 13.91 -6.85 -5.99
C PHE A 135 14.96 -7.49 -6.92
N LYS A 136 15.92 -8.25 -6.37
CA LYS A 136 16.94 -8.98 -7.16
C LYS A 136 16.37 -10.15 -7.97
N GLN A 137 15.23 -10.69 -7.59
CA GLN A 137 14.56 -11.73 -8.38
C GLN A 137 13.82 -11.15 -9.59
N TRP A 138 13.53 -9.87 -9.52
CA TRP A 138 12.89 -9.12 -10.56
C TRP A 138 14.00 -8.40 -11.33
N ASP A 139 14.17 -8.67 -12.60
CA ASP A 139 15.29 -8.29 -13.47
C ASP A 139 15.78 -6.84 -13.23
N GLU A 140 16.85 -6.68 -12.44
CA GLU A 140 17.47 -5.38 -12.15
C GLU A 140 17.97 -4.69 -13.42
N ASP A 141 18.47 -5.47 -14.39
CA ASP A 141 19.01 -4.91 -15.64
C ASP A 141 17.90 -4.28 -16.50
N TRP A 142 16.75 -4.94 -16.57
CA TRP A 142 15.60 -4.38 -17.28
C TRP A 142 15.13 -3.07 -16.64
N TRP A 143 14.98 -3.05 -15.30
CA TRP A 143 14.60 -1.85 -14.57
C TRP A 143 15.60 -0.70 -14.75
N ALA A 144 16.91 -0.98 -14.68
CA ALA A 144 17.97 0.01 -14.82
C ALA A 144 17.91 0.74 -16.18
N ASN A 145 17.51 0.03 -17.23
CA ASN A 145 17.42 0.58 -18.59
C ASN A 145 16.14 1.36 -18.90
N LEU A 146 15.14 1.38 -18.01
CA LEU A 146 13.94 2.19 -18.21
C LEU A 146 14.20 3.67 -17.92
N SER A 147 13.63 4.56 -18.74
CA SER A 147 13.58 6.00 -18.45
C SER A 147 12.70 6.29 -17.22
N ALA A 148 12.91 7.45 -16.59
CA ALA A 148 12.07 7.89 -15.47
C ALA A 148 10.56 7.88 -15.80
N LYS A 149 10.19 8.27 -17.02
CA LYS A 149 8.80 8.27 -17.51
C LYS A 149 8.23 6.86 -17.65
N GLU A 150 9.04 5.90 -18.07
CA GLU A 150 8.65 4.49 -18.15
C GLU A 150 8.54 3.89 -16.77
N LYS A 151 9.51 4.15 -15.88
CA LYS A 151 9.47 3.73 -14.47
C LYS A 151 8.21 4.20 -13.75
N ALA A 152 7.81 5.45 -13.95
CA ALA A 152 6.59 6.02 -13.35
C ALA A 152 5.28 5.37 -13.85
N LYS A 153 5.30 4.72 -15.02
CA LYS A 153 4.14 4.03 -15.61
C LYS A 153 4.19 2.52 -15.43
N THR A 154 5.31 1.99 -15.02
CA THR A 154 5.50 0.54 -14.92
C THR A 154 4.99 0.06 -13.57
N SER A 155 3.97 -0.78 -13.59
CA SER A 155 3.63 -1.60 -12.44
C SER A 155 4.80 -2.53 -12.16
N LEU A 156 5.38 -2.43 -10.96
CA LEU A 156 6.40 -3.39 -10.52
C LEU A 156 5.73 -4.75 -10.43
N CYS A 157 6.04 -5.60 -11.41
CA CYS A 157 5.73 -7.02 -11.42
C CYS A 157 4.25 -7.40 -11.63
N ASP A 158 3.95 -7.82 -12.84
CA ASP A 158 2.74 -8.62 -13.13
C ASP A 158 2.99 -10.13 -12.99
N THR A 159 4.18 -10.53 -12.48
CA THR A 159 4.48 -11.94 -12.27
C THR A 159 3.89 -12.41 -10.94
N GLU A 160 2.69 -12.95 -11.00
CA GLU A 160 1.94 -13.45 -9.84
C GLU A 160 2.75 -14.39 -8.94
N ALA A 161 3.60 -15.23 -9.52
CA ALA A 161 4.49 -16.11 -8.75
C ALA A 161 5.44 -15.35 -7.80
N LEU A 162 5.88 -14.16 -8.17
CA LEU A 162 6.71 -13.32 -7.30
C LEU A 162 5.87 -12.55 -6.27
N LEU A 163 4.62 -12.18 -6.61
CA LEU A 163 3.73 -11.49 -5.68
C LEU A 163 3.16 -12.41 -4.60
N SER A 164 3.02 -13.71 -4.87
CA SER A 164 2.54 -14.68 -3.86
C SER A 164 3.58 -15.10 -2.82
N GLN A 165 4.78 -14.51 -2.84
CA GLN A 165 5.85 -14.82 -1.89
C GLN A 165 5.56 -14.23 -0.51
N VAL A 166 5.15 -15.08 0.42
CA VAL A 166 4.87 -14.73 1.82
C VAL A 166 6.10 -15.00 2.69
N GLY A 167 6.52 -14.02 3.47
CA GLY A 167 7.63 -14.14 4.41
C GLY A 167 7.30 -14.93 5.66
N SER A 168 8.33 -15.30 6.43
CA SER A 168 8.17 -16.11 7.64
C SER A 168 7.42 -15.38 8.76
N ALA A 169 7.53 -14.08 8.84
CA ALA A 169 6.80 -13.25 9.82
C ALA A 169 5.27 -13.29 9.60
N ARG A 170 4.83 -13.60 8.38
CA ARG A 170 3.42 -13.74 8.00
C ARG A 170 3.02 -15.20 7.76
N GLY A 171 3.77 -16.15 8.29
CA GLY A 171 3.48 -17.59 8.24
C GLY A 171 3.87 -18.29 6.93
N GLY A 172 4.53 -17.60 6.01
CA GLY A 172 5.07 -18.17 4.78
C GLY A 172 6.46 -18.77 4.96
N ARG A 173 7.14 -19.01 3.83
CA ARG A 173 8.47 -19.63 3.80
C ARG A 173 9.46 -18.89 2.88
N SER A 174 9.04 -17.79 2.27
CA SER A 174 9.95 -17.02 1.41
C SER A 174 10.99 -16.29 2.25
N LEU A 175 12.24 -16.33 1.80
CA LEU A 175 13.30 -15.48 2.33
C LEU A 175 13.23 -14.06 1.77
N ASN A 176 12.45 -13.88 0.71
CA ASN A 176 12.30 -12.63 -0.01
C ASN A 176 10.80 -12.33 -0.17
N PRO A 177 10.13 -11.84 0.87
CA PRO A 177 8.70 -11.54 0.80
C PRO A 177 8.42 -10.44 -0.22
N SER A 178 7.26 -10.52 -0.85
CA SER A 178 6.85 -9.64 -1.93
C SER A 178 6.39 -8.26 -1.43
N PRO A 179 6.23 -7.27 -2.34
CA PRO A 179 5.72 -5.93 -2.01
C PRO A 179 4.30 -5.88 -1.44
N ILE A 180 3.59 -7.00 -1.40
CA ILE A 180 2.27 -7.11 -0.79
C ILE A 180 2.26 -8.00 0.48
N TRP A 181 3.43 -8.53 0.90
CA TRP A 181 3.53 -9.46 2.03
C TRP A 181 4.68 -9.22 2.99
N ALA A 182 5.60 -8.30 2.71
CA ALA A 182 6.74 -8.04 3.59
C ALA A 182 6.27 -7.49 4.94
N ASP A 183 6.66 -8.14 6.03
CA ASP A 183 6.44 -7.60 7.38
C ASP A 183 7.44 -6.48 7.68
N GLU A 184 7.11 -5.59 8.63
CA GLU A 184 8.00 -4.52 9.09
C GLU A 184 9.42 -5.04 9.38
N TYR A 185 9.53 -6.16 10.12
CA TYR A 185 10.84 -6.72 10.50
C TYR A 185 11.64 -7.19 9.29
N GLU A 186 10.99 -7.80 8.32
CA GLU A 186 11.62 -8.29 7.10
C GLU A 186 12.05 -7.13 6.19
N LEU A 187 11.20 -6.12 6.08
CA LEU A 187 11.50 -4.93 5.30
C LEU A 187 12.65 -4.11 5.91
N VAL A 188 12.61 -3.86 7.22
CA VAL A 188 13.67 -3.10 7.92
C VAL A 188 15.00 -3.84 7.92
N ALA A 189 14.99 -5.18 8.00
CA ALA A 189 16.19 -6.00 7.96
C ALA A 189 16.91 -5.97 6.59
N SER A 190 16.18 -5.81 5.50
CA SER A 190 16.74 -5.86 4.15
C SER A 190 15.94 -4.99 3.16
N PRO A 191 15.86 -3.67 3.37
CA PRO A 191 15.14 -2.79 2.46
C PRO A 191 15.87 -2.69 1.11
N LYS A 192 15.13 -2.40 0.04
CA LYS A 192 15.75 -2.01 -1.22
C LYS A 192 16.57 -0.73 -0.98
N PRO A 193 17.89 -0.76 -1.27
CA PRO A 193 18.78 0.38 -1.04
C PRO A 193 18.50 1.53 -2.04
N PHE A 194 18.92 2.72 -1.65
CA PHE A 194 18.92 3.95 -2.46
C PHE A 194 17.51 4.46 -2.84
N VAL A 195 16.46 4.05 -2.10
CA VAL A 195 15.10 4.55 -2.28
C VAL A 195 14.45 4.78 -0.92
N ASN A 196 13.60 5.79 -0.81
CA ASN A 196 12.67 5.88 0.30
C ASN A 196 11.46 4.98 0.03
N GLN A 197 10.82 4.45 1.07
CA GLN A 197 9.63 3.62 0.90
C GLN A 197 8.47 4.12 1.75
N ILE A 198 7.25 3.96 1.25
CA ILE A 198 6.01 4.24 1.99
C ILE A 198 5.12 3.00 1.87
N VAL A 199 4.70 2.47 3.02
CA VAL A 199 4.02 1.17 3.10
C VAL A 199 2.86 1.19 4.11
N GLY A 200 1.90 0.27 3.91
CA GLY A 200 0.84 -0.13 4.81
C GLY A 200 1.13 -1.48 5.48
N HIS A 201 0.20 -2.43 5.40
CA HIS A 201 0.27 -3.87 5.70
C HIS A 201 0.57 -4.25 7.15
N THR A 202 1.53 -3.60 7.79
CA THR A 202 1.87 -3.90 9.19
C THR A 202 1.20 -2.88 10.10
N PRO A 203 0.26 -3.32 10.97
CA PRO A 203 -0.49 -2.41 11.85
C PRO A 203 0.42 -1.58 12.74
N MET A 204 0.23 -0.26 12.72
CA MET A 204 0.99 0.73 13.48
C MET A 204 0.09 1.52 14.43
N LYS A 205 0.62 1.89 15.61
CA LYS A 205 -0.11 2.79 16.53
C LYS A 205 -0.30 4.20 15.95
N THR A 206 0.60 4.60 15.08
CA THR A 206 0.64 5.91 14.43
C THR A 206 1.56 5.82 13.22
N VAL A 207 1.45 6.71 12.24
CA VAL A 207 2.45 6.79 11.17
C VAL A 207 3.86 6.90 11.77
N THR A 208 4.74 5.98 11.39
CA THR A 208 6.13 5.90 11.87
C THR A 208 7.12 6.05 10.72
N CYS A 209 8.32 6.54 11.02
CA CYS A 209 9.40 6.67 10.04
C CYS A 209 10.67 6.01 10.61
N HIS A 210 11.22 5.07 9.85
CA HIS A 210 12.51 4.44 10.14
C HIS A 210 13.56 4.94 9.15
N GLU A 211 14.74 5.34 9.65
CA GLU A 211 15.88 5.65 8.80
C GLU A 211 16.84 4.45 8.72
N PHE A 212 17.35 4.18 7.54
CA PHE A 212 18.41 3.19 7.34
C PHE A 212 19.57 3.77 6.52
N LYS A 213 20.76 3.17 6.68
CA LYS A 213 21.96 3.55 5.93
C LYS A 213 22.20 2.59 4.79
N ASN A 214 22.48 3.15 3.61
CA ASN A 214 22.99 2.42 2.46
C ASN A 214 24.49 2.06 2.63
N GLY A 215 24.99 1.19 1.79
CA GLY A 215 26.40 0.77 1.82
C GLY A 215 27.40 1.90 1.58
N ASP A 216 27.01 2.99 0.92
CA ASP A 216 27.81 4.20 0.69
C ASP A 216 27.67 5.25 1.82
N GLY A 217 26.87 4.96 2.86
CA GLY A 217 26.63 5.83 3.99
C GLY A 217 25.49 6.84 3.82
N THR A 218 24.88 6.93 2.64
CA THR A 218 23.65 7.72 2.44
C THR A 218 22.50 7.13 3.25
N LYS A 219 21.48 7.95 3.53
CA LYS A 219 20.32 7.53 4.32
C LYS A 219 19.04 7.58 3.51
N ASN A 220 18.21 6.58 3.70
CA ASN A 220 16.84 6.53 3.19
C ASN A 220 15.85 6.32 4.34
N LYS A 221 14.56 6.48 4.05
CA LYS A 221 13.46 6.39 5.01
C LYS A 221 12.46 5.33 4.58
N ILE A 222 11.85 4.66 5.56
CA ILE A 222 10.66 3.82 5.37
C ILE A 222 9.57 4.39 6.26
N PHE A 223 8.43 4.72 5.67
CA PHE A 223 7.24 5.17 6.38
C PHE A 223 6.22 4.03 6.45
N PHE A 224 5.74 3.72 7.65
CA PHE A 224 4.70 2.72 7.91
C PHE A 224 3.40 3.45 8.23
N CYS A 225 2.35 3.19 7.44
CA CYS A 225 1.14 3.99 7.42
C CYS A 225 -0.16 3.20 7.73
N ASP A 226 -0.09 1.89 8.04
CA ASP A 226 -1.29 1.14 8.44
C ASP A 226 -1.71 1.51 9.88
N THR A 227 -2.57 2.50 9.98
CA THR A 227 -3.06 3.05 11.25
C THR A 227 -4.57 2.91 11.44
N PHE A 228 -5.27 2.29 10.47
CA PHE A 228 -6.70 2.07 10.54
C PHE A 228 -7.09 0.62 10.87
N SER A 229 -6.13 -0.29 10.95
CA SER A 229 -6.36 -1.67 11.37
C SER A 229 -7.04 -1.74 12.74
N THR A 230 -7.77 -2.83 12.99
CA THR A 230 -8.48 -3.07 14.26
C THR A 230 -7.98 -4.33 14.96
N TYR A 231 -8.20 -4.40 16.26
CA TYR A 231 -8.07 -5.64 17.02
C TYR A 231 -9.24 -6.59 16.72
N SER A 232 -9.09 -7.86 17.11
CA SER A 232 -10.13 -8.88 16.94
C SER A 232 -11.44 -8.58 17.69
N ASP A 233 -11.42 -7.67 18.65
CA ASP A 233 -12.61 -7.18 19.35
C ASP A 233 -13.27 -5.97 18.66
N GLY A 234 -12.76 -5.54 17.50
CA GLY A 234 -13.23 -4.41 16.72
C GLY A 234 -12.75 -3.03 17.20
N THR A 235 -11.92 -2.98 18.24
CA THR A 235 -11.34 -1.70 18.69
C THR A 235 -10.21 -1.24 17.77
N PRO A 236 -10.04 0.09 17.54
CA PRO A 236 -8.96 0.60 16.70
C PRO A 236 -7.57 0.20 17.22
N TYR A 237 -6.71 -0.30 16.33
CA TYR A 237 -5.32 -0.56 16.67
C TYR A 237 -4.51 0.72 16.68
N GLY A 238 -4.63 1.54 15.64
CA GLY A 238 -3.87 2.77 15.45
C GLY A 238 -4.68 4.04 15.72
N ASP A 239 -4.05 5.19 15.51
CA ASP A 239 -4.63 6.50 15.77
C ASP A 239 -5.38 7.11 14.56
N GLY A 240 -5.44 6.40 13.43
CA GLY A 240 -6.10 6.84 12.20
C GLY A 240 -5.37 7.98 11.48
N SER A 241 -4.07 8.14 11.69
CA SER A 241 -3.26 9.13 10.99
C SER A 241 -2.89 8.67 9.58
N CYS A 242 -2.87 9.62 8.63
CA CYS A 242 -2.29 9.48 7.30
C CYS A 242 -0.96 10.21 7.22
N LEU A 243 -0.10 9.82 6.27
CA LEU A 243 1.15 10.51 5.98
C LEU A 243 0.92 11.62 4.96
N SER A 244 1.18 12.87 5.32
CA SER A 244 1.34 13.99 4.39
C SER A 244 2.83 14.22 4.17
N LEU A 245 3.29 14.20 2.92
CA LEU A 245 4.69 14.33 2.56
C LEU A 245 4.86 15.34 1.41
N ASP A 246 5.78 16.27 1.57
CA ASP A 246 6.32 17.06 0.47
C ASP A 246 7.61 16.39 -0.03
N THR A 247 7.56 15.80 -1.24
CA THR A 247 8.68 15.04 -1.80
C THR A 247 9.87 15.91 -2.19
N GLU A 248 9.67 17.20 -2.45
CA GLU A 248 10.73 18.16 -2.81
C GLU A 248 11.43 18.69 -1.56
N ALA A 249 10.64 19.09 -0.57
CA ALA A 249 11.19 19.58 0.71
C ALA A 249 11.71 18.44 1.61
N GLY A 250 11.28 17.19 1.36
CA GLY A 250 11.58 16.04 2.23
C GLY A 250 10.93 16.13 3.61
N THR A 251 9.95 17.05 3.80
CA THR A 251 9.23 17.25 5.06
C THR A 251 7.93 16.46 5.09
N TRP A 252 7.56 16.00 6.28
CA TRP A 252 6.34 15.20 6.46
C TRP A 252 5.64 15.54 7.77
N GLU A 253 4.33 15.26 7.79
CA GLU A 253 3.47 15.43 8.96
C GLU A 253 2.37 14.37 8.99
N LYS A 254 1.72 14.21 10.14
CA LYS A 254 0.55 13.36 10.32
C LYS A 254 -0.72 14.16 10.09
N VAL A 255 -1.62 13.62 9.29
CA VAL A 255 -2.96 14.18 9.04
C VAL A 255 -3.99 13.19 9.58
N TYR A 256 -5.02 13.67 10.24
CA TYR A 256 -6.05 12.86 10.88
C TYR A 256 -7.40 13.13 10.19
N PRO A 257 -7.74 12.38 9.13
CA PRO A 257 -8.93 12.68 8.33
C PRO A 257 -10.24 12.53 9.10
N LEU A 258 -10.28 11.65 10.11
CA LEU A 258 -11.47 11.39 10.93
C LEU A 258 -11.62 12.35 12.13
N LYS A 259 -10.63 13.18 12.46
CA LYS A 259 -10.74 14.14 13.56
C LYS A 259 -11.70 15.29 13.18
N GLY A 260 -12.76 15.47 13.97
CA GLY A 260 -13.75 16.53 13.74
C GLY A 260 -14.87 16.17 12.75
N VAL A 261 -15.00 14.89 12.41
CA VAL A 261 -16.17 14.36 11.71
C VAL A 261 -17.08 13.76 12.79
N GLU A 262 -17.99 14.59 13.32
CA GLU A 262 -19.15 14.17 14.11
C GLU A 262 -20.35 13.89 13.20
#